data_57c432564a129e705d66c626032e300b
#
_entry.id   57c432564a129e705d66c626032e300b
#
_cell.length_a   1.000
_cell.length_b   1.000
_cell.length_c   1.000
_cell.angle_alpha   90.00
_cell.angle_beta   90.00
_cell.angle_gamma   90.00
#
_symmetry.space_group_name_H-M   'P 1'
#
loop_
_entity.id
_entity.type
_entity.pdbx_description
1 polymer ?
#
loop_
_entity_poly.entity_id
_entity_poly.type
_entity_poly.pdbx_seq_one_letter_code
_entity_poly.pdbx_strand_id
1 'polypeptide(L)'
;SRRVGVTHFVIACSPAYAQVLGIPMQPEELLQHNCLRFYSRQTGRPRKWKFTQDGGPLELAVTGNLILNNTDALIEAAIGGIGIVQVPYYAARTALSNGKLVSMLDSFAPAEQEVSAIYSVSQRSSLKVTTFVDFLRGALA
;
A
#
# COMPACT_ATOMS: atom_id res chain seq x y z
N SER A 1 -21.87 -2.03 7.70
CA SER A 1 -20.59 -1.36 7.39
C SER A 1 -20.78 0.15 7.35
N ARG A 2 -19.73 0.86 7.59
CA ARG A 2 -19.74 2.31 7.60
C ARG A 2 -18.61 2.82 6.72
N ARG A 3 -18.95 3.68 5.76
CA ARG A 3 -17.96 4.30 4.91
C ARG A 3 -17.19 5.37 5.68
N VAL A 4 -15.86 5.29 5.69
CA VAL A 4 -15.01 6.24 6.41
C VAL A 4 -14.18 7.11 5.48
N GLY A 5 -14.22 6.86 4.17
CA GLY A 5 -13.49 7.65 3.19
C GLY A 5 -13.03 6.79 2.03
N VAL A 6 -12.12 7.34 1.24
CA VAL A 6 -11.48 6.61 0.14
C VAL A 6 -9.98 6.61 0.37
N THR A 7 -9.30 5.61 -0.15
CA THR A 7 -7.84 5.55 -0.10
C THR A 7 -7.31 5.18 -1.46
N HIS A 8 -6.08 5.58 -1.73
CA HIS A 8 -5.36 5.14 -2.90
C HIS A 8 -4.03 4.54 -2.48
N PHE A 9 -3.50 3.66 -3.33
CA PHE A 9 -2.23 3.02 -3.10
C PHE A 9 -1.13 3.74 -3.86
N VAL A 10 0.09 3.66 -3.32
CA VAL A 10 1.29 4.19 -3.96
C VAL A 10 2.33 3.09 -4.05
N ILE A 11 3.18 3.20 -5.06
CA ILE A 11 4.36 2.35 -5.21
C ILE A 11 5.53 3.20 -4.78
N ALA A 12 6.36 2.67 -3.89
CA ALA A 12 7.45 3.47 -3.34
C ALA A 12 8.65 2.61 -2.94
N CYS A 13 9.82 3.24 -2.95
CA CYS A 13 11.05 2.64 -2.46
C CYS A 13 11.93 3.75 -1.87
N SER A 14 13.05 3.38 -1.25
CA SER A 14 14.00 4.37 -0.75
C SER A 14 14.72 5.03 -1.93
N PRO A 15 15.19 6.28 -1.76
CA PRO A 15 16.04 6.90 -2.78
C PRO A 15 17.28 6.09 -3.10
N ALA A 16 17.87 5.43 -2.11
CA ALA A 16 19.06 4.60 -2.33
C ALA A 16 18.76 3.41 -3.22
N TYR A 17 17.62 2.74 -3.02
CA TYR A 17 17.22 1.65 -3.89
C TYR A 17 17.03 2.13 -5.33
N ALA A 18 16.35 3.26 -5.50
CA ALA A 18 16.10 3.83 -6.82
C ALA A 18 17.40 4.18 -7.53
N GLN A 19 18.38 4.68 -6.79
CA GLN A 19 19.66 5.09 -7.37
C GLN A 19 20.46 3.90 -7.87
N VAL A 20 20.40 2.77 -7.16
CA VAL A 20 21.20 1.58 -7.51
C VAL A 20 20.51 0.73 -8.57
N LEU A 21 19.19 0.50 -8.43
CA LEU A 21 18.47 -0.45 -9.27
C LEU A 21 17.54 0.21 -10.28
N GLY A 22 17.42 1.54 -10.23
CA GLY A 22 16.55 2.26 -11.15
C GLY A 22 15.10 2.21 -10.73
N ILE A 23 14.29 3.02 -11.41
CA ILE A 23 12.86 3.12 -11.17
C ILE A 23 12.13 2.48 -12.34
N PRO A 24 11.21 1.54 -12.09
CA PRO A 24 10.35 1.01 -13.15
C PRO A 24 9.56 2.13 -13.83
N MET A 25 9.48 2.09 -15.15
CA MET A 25 8.71 3.06 -15.93
C MET A 25 7.34 2.49 -16.34
N GLN A 26 7.17 1.17 -16.26
CA GLN A 26 5.95 0.46 -16.56
C GLN A 26 5.68 -0.53 -15.43
N PRO A 27 4.40 -0.85 -15.11
CA PRO A 27 4.12 -1.80 -14.05
C PRO A 27 4.78 -3.17 -14.25
N GLU A 28 4.86 -3.64 -15.49
CA GLU A 28 5.44 -4.96 -15.78
C GLU A 28 6.92 -5.05 -15.43
N GLU A 29 7.62 -3.93 -15.38
CA GLU A 29 9.03 -3.94 -14.98
C GLU A 29 9.22 -4.31 -13.52
N LEU A 30 8.16 -4.21 -12.71
CA LEU A 30 8.22 -4.64 -11.32
C LEU A 30 8.51 -6.14 -11.18
N LEU A 31 8.24 -6.91 -12.22
CA LEU A 31 8.55 -8.36 -12.20
C LEU A 31 10.06 -8.61 -12.15
N GLN A 32 10.88 -7.61 -12.45
CA GLN A 32 12.34 -7.67 -12.38
C GLN A 32 12.90 -7.10 -11.08
N HIS A 33 12.04 -6.65 -10.17
CA HIS A 33 12.44 -6.01 -8.93
C HIS A 33 12.08 -6.85 -7.71
N ASN A 34 12.71 -6.54 -6.58
CA ASN A 34 12.37 -7.16 -5.31
C ASN A 34 11.18 -6.42 -4.72
N CYS A 35 10.01 -7.04 -4.80
CA CYS A 35 8.77 -6.46 -4.31
C CYS A 35 8.45 -7.03 -2.93
N LEU A 36 8.29 -6.14 -1.97
CA LEU A 36 7.99 -6.50 -0.59
C LEU A 36 6.48 -6.64 -0.48
N ARG A 37 5.99 -7.86 -0.21
CA ARG A 37 4.59 -8.19 -0.39
C ARG A 37 3.85 -8.24 0.94
N PHE A 38 2.56 -7.95 0.87
CA PHE A 38 1.66 -8.03 2.02
C PHE A 38 0.96 -9.40 2.02
N TYR A 39 1.02 -10.09 3.15
CA TYR A 39 0.32 -11.37 3.30
C TYR A 39 -1.14 -11.11 3.65
N SER A 40 -2.05 -11.68 2.87
CA SER A 40 -3.48 -11.57 3.12
C SER A 40 -3.96 -12.79 3.91
N ARG A 41 -4.52 -12.54 5.09
CA ARG A 41 -5.13 -13.61 5.90
C ARG A 41 -6.36 -14.20 5.23
N GLN A 42 -7.09 -13.37 4.48
CA GLN A 42 -8.33 -13.81 3.84
C GLN A 42 -8.08 -14.85 2.76
N THR A 43 -7.03 -14.68 1.97
CA THR A 43 -6.71 -15.58 0.88
C THR A 43 -5.64 -16.59 1.22
N GLY A 44 -4.87 -16.36 2.30
CA GLY A 44 -3.72 -17.19 2.64
C GLY A 44 -2.56 -17.01 1.66
N ARG A 45 -2.54 -15.93 0.90
CA ARG A 45 -1.55 -15.67 -0.16
C ARG A 45 -1.07 -14.23 -0.11
N PRO A 46 0.09 -13.94 -0.71
CA PRO A 46 0.51 -12.57 -0.92
C PRO A 46 -0.51 -11.83 -1.78
N ARG A 47 -0.80 -10.58 -1.39
CA ARG A 47 -1.73 -9.74 -2.15
C ARG A 47 -1.11 -9.37 -3.48
N LYS A 48 -1.85 -9.54 -4.57
CA LYS A 48 -1.42 -9.09 -5.88
C LYS A 48 -1.42 -7.57 -5.92
N TRP A 49 -0.49 -7.02 -6.69
CA TRP A 49 -0.42 -5.57 -6.87
C TRP A 49 -1.35 -5.15 -7.99
N LYS A 50 -2.09 -4.07 -7.75
CA LYS A 50 -3.12 -3.59 -8.65
C LYS A 50 -2.71 -2.27 -9.27
N PHE A 51 -3.05 -2.12 -10.55
CA PHE A 51 -2.76 -0.93 -11.33
C PHE A 51 -3.91 -0.63 -12.29
N THR A 52 -3.85 0.55 -12.90
CA THR A 52 -4.69 0.88 -14.04
C THR A 52 -3.76 1.12 -15.23
N GLN A 53 -4.00 0.42 -16.34
CA GLN A 53 -3.19 0.53 -17.53
C GLN A 53 -4.08 0.42 -18.75
N ASP A 54 -3.89 1.31 -19.74
CA ASP A 54 -4.65 1.32 -20.98
C ASP A 54 -6.18 1.38 -20.74
N GLY A 55 -6.58 2.15 -19.72
CA GLY A 55 -7.98 2.38 -19.40
C GLY A 55 -8.64 1.25 -18.64
N GLY A 56 -7.90 0.21 -18.22
CA GLY A 56 -8.46 -0.92 -17.52
C GLY A 56 -7.60 -1.39 -16.34
N PRO A 57 -8.17 -2.26 -15.50
CA PRO A 57 -7.42 -2.79 -14.35
C PRO A 57 -6.33 -3.76 -14.79
N LEU A 58 -5.24 -3.75 -14.06
CA LEU A 58 -4.14 -4.68 -14.23
C LEU A 58 -3.74 -5.22 -12.86
N GLU A 59 -3.59 -6.53 -12.75
CA GLU A 59 -3.06 -7.15 -11.54
C GLU A 59 -1.76 -7.86 -11.87
N LEU A 60 -0.76 -7.69 -11.01
CA LEU A 60 0.54 -8.34 -11.18
C LEU A 60 0.85 -9.20 -9.97
N ALA A 61 1.25 -10.44 -10.23
CA ALA A 61 1.77 -11.34 -9.22
C ALA A 61 3.27 -11.09 -9.08
N VAL A 62 3.62 -9.99 -8.42
CA VAL A 62 5.02 -9.63 -8.21
C VAL A 62 5.68 -10.61 -7.26
N THR A 63 7.03 -10.64 -7.28
CA THR A 63 7.80 -11.54 -6.43
C THR A 63 8.85 -10.76 -5.65
N GLY A 64 9.31 -11.37 -4.57
CA GLY A 64 10.35 -10.78 -3.74
C GLY A 64 10.68 -11.69 -2.57
N ASN A 65 11.62 -11.24 -1.76
CA ASN A 65 12.17 -12.05 -0.68
C ASN A 65 11.56 -11.78 0.69
N LEU A 66 10.53 -10.94 0.76
CA LEU A 66 9.89 -10.59 2.03
C LEU A 66 8.39 -10.55 1.87
N ILE A 67 7.68 -11.18 2.80
CA ILE A 67 6.23 -11.16 2.89
C ILE A 67 5.89 -10.87 4.35
N LEU A 68 5.12 -9.81 4.60
CA LEU A 68 4.73 -9.42 5.95
C LEU A 68 3.23 -9.15 5.99
N ASN A 69 2.67 -9.22 7.17
CA ASN A 69 1.25 -8.93 7.40
C ASN A 69 1.05 -7.59 8.12
N ASN A 70 2.01 -6.70 8.03
CA ASN A 70 1.99 -5.41 8.71
C ASN A 70 2.49 -4.33 7.75
N THR A 71 1.63 -3.36 7.46
CA THR A 71 1.95 -2.28 6.52
C THR A 71 3.10 -1.43 7.00
N ASP A 72 3.14 -1.08 8.29
CA ASP A 72 4.20 -0.24 8.83
C ASP A 72 5.55 -0.95 8.73
N ALA A 73 5.58 -2.25 8.96
CA ALA A 73 6.82 -3.02 8.83
C ALA A 73 7.30 -3.07 7.37
N LEU A 74 6.37 -3.18 6.43
CA LEU A 74 6.73 -3.13 5.00
C LEU A 74 7.34 -1.77 4.64
N ILE A 75 6.75 -0.69 5.15
CA ILE A 75 7.26 0.66 4.90
C ILE A 75 8.67 0.81 5.48
N GLU A 76 8.88 0.33 6.70
CA GLU A 76 10.21 0.38 7.32
C GLU A 76 11.24 -0.40 6.50
N ALA A 77 10.86 -1.57 5.97
CA ALA A 77 11.74 -2.35 5.12
C ALA A 77 12.08 -1.59 3.83
N ALA A 78 11.09 -0.93 3.23
CA ALA A 78 11.33 -0.11 2.04
C ALA A 78 12.24 1.07 2.34
N ILE A 79 12.06 1.73 3.47
CA ILE A 79 12.93 2.83 3.90
C ILE A 79 14.36 2.33 4.06
N GLY A 80 14.52 1.11 4.53
CA GLY A 80 15.83 0.47 4.67
C GLY A 80 16.47 0.05 3.35
N GLY A 81 15.81 0.27 2.22
CA GLY A 81 16.38 0.00 0.91
C GLY A 81 16.26 -1.45 0.44
N ILE A 82 15.42 -2.25 1.09
CA ILE A 82 15.31 -3.68 0.76
C ILE A 82 14.59 -3.90 -0.57
N GLY A 83 13.57 -3.09 -0.88
CA GLY A 83 12.81 -3.29 -2.10
C GLY A 83 11.72 -2.26 -2.28
N ILE A 84 10.76 -2.58 -3.15
CA ILE A 84 9.64 -1.72 -3.52
C ILE A 84 8.38 -2.22 -2.82
N VAL A 85 7.51 -1.30 -2.39
CA VAL A 85 6.23 -1.64 -1.75
C VAL A 85 5.08 -1.02 -2.50
N GLN A 86 3.91 -1.65 -2.41
CA GLN A 86 2.62 -1.03 -2.75
C GLN A 86 1.81 -0.96 -1.46
N VAL A 87 1.57 0.25 -0.99
CA VAL A 87 0.93 0.49 0.31
C VAL A 87 -0.09 1.62 0.20
N PRO A 88 -1.05 1.68 1.12
CA PRO A 88 -1.96 2.83 1.15
C PRO A 88 -1.18 4.13 1.34
N TYR A 89 -1.60 5.16 0.63
CA TYR A 89 -0.93 6.46 0.70
C TYR A 89 -0.87 6.99 2.13
N TYR A 90 -1.97 6.84 2.89
CA TYR A 90 -2.00 7.41 4.24
C TYR A 90 -0.90 6.83 5.14
N ALA A 91 -0.50 5.58 4.89
CA ALA A 91 0.56 4.94 5.67
C ALA A 91 1.96 5.41 5.24
N ALA A 92 2.12 5.76 3.97
CA ALA A 92 3.43 6.17 3.42
C ALA A 92 3.61 7.69 3.44
N ARG A 93 2.58 8.45 3.75
CA ARG A 93 2.57 9.90 3.59
C ARG A 93 3.75 10.60 4.27
N THR A 94 4.04 10.25 5.51
CA THR A 94 5.13 10.89 6.25
C THR A 94 6.48 10.58 5.61
N ALA A 95 6.72 9.32 5.25
CA ALA A 95 7.99 8.94 4.64
C ALA A 95 8.18 9.57 3.27
N LEU A 96 7.10 9.72 2.50
CA LEU A 96 7.16 10.43 1.22
C LEU A 96 7.44 11.91 1.42
N SER A 97 6.79 12.52 2.41
CA SER A 97 6.94 13.95 2.70
C SER A 97 8.35 14.30 3.15
N ASN A 98 9.00 13.45 3.93
CA ASN A 98 10.34 13.74 4.46
C ASN A 98 11.47 13.13 3.62
N GLY A 99 11.15 12.58 2.45
CA GLY A 99 12.15 12.09 1.50
C GLY A 99 12.75 10.73 1.81
N LYS A 100 12.22 10.00 2.79
CA LYS A 100 12.68 8.64 3.09
C LYS A 100 12.19 7.63 2.06
N LEU A 101 11.09 7.93 1.38
CA LEU A 101 10.57 7.16 0.28
C LEU A 101 10.32 8.08 -0.91
N VAL A 102 10.44 7.52 -2.11
CA VAL A 102 10.04 8.19 -3.35
C VAL A 102 8.99 7.32 -4.04
N SER A 103 7.97 7.95 -4.61
CA SER A 103 6.92 7.22 -5.32
C SER A 103 7.28 7.05 -6.79
N MET A 104 6.66 6.06 -7.42
CA MET A 104 6.86 5.78 -8.84
C MET A 104 5.56 5.22 -9.42
N LEU A 105 5.46 5.21 -10.75
CA LEU A 105 4.31 4.66 -11.46
C LEU A 105 3.00 5.34 -11.06
N ASP A 106 3.05 6.61 -10.69
CA ASP A 106 1.89 7.33 -10.19
C ASP A 106 0.77 7.39 -11.23
N SER A 107 1.12 7.46 -12.52
CA SER A 107 0.12 7.49 -13.60
C SER A 107 -0.59 6.15 -13.80
N PHE A 108 -0.10 5.10 -13.17
CA PHE A 108 -0.70 3.76 -13.24
C PHE A 108 -1.42 3.39 -11.94
N ALA A 109 -1.66 4.34 -11.06
CA ALA A 109 -2.30 4.07 -9.78
C ALA A 109 -3.65 3.38 -9.99
N PRO A 110 -4.01 2.40 -9.16
CA PRO A 110 -5.31 1.75 -9.27
C PRO A 110 -6.42 2.73 -8.90
N ALA A 111 -7.67 2.37 -9.24
CA ALA A 111 -8.82 3.16 -8.85
C ALA A 111 -8.84 3.29 -7.33
N GLU A 112 -9.27 4.46 -6.84
CA GLU A 112 -9.42 4.69 -5.40
C GLU A 112 -10.37 3.67 -4.81
N GLN A 113 -10.03 3.18 -3.62
CA GLN A 113 -10.83 2.19 -2.94
C GLN A 113 -11.56 2.82 -1.76
N GLU A 114 -12.81 2.41 -1.61
CA GLU A 114 -13.62 2.85 -0.49
C GLU A 114 -13.20 2.09 0.76
N VAL A 115 -12.93 2.82 1.84
CA VAL A 115 -12.58 2.25 3.12
C VAL A 115 -13.81 2.23 4.00
N SER A 116 -14.16 1.06 4.53
CA SER A 116 -15.31 0.87 5.38
C SER A 116 -14.89 0.20 6.67
N ALA A 117 -15.58 0.55 7.76
CA ALA A 117 -15.47 -0.16 9.02
C ALA A 117 -16.66 -1.11 9.14
N ILE A 118 -16.38 -2.39 9.32
CA ILE A 118 -17.41 -3.42 9.51
C ILE A 118 -17.26 -3.97 10.91
N TYR A 119 -18.35 -3.95 11.68
CA TYR A 119 -18.31 -4.41 13.04
C TYR A 119 -19.66 -5.02 13.45
N SER A 120 -19.61 -5.96 14.41
CA SER A 120 -20.82 -6.60 14.92
C SER A 120 -21.59 -5.64 15.84
N VAL A 121 -22.82 -6.02 16.16
CA VAL A 121 -23.65 -5.23 17.08
C VAL A 121 -22.94 -4.99 18.41
N SER A 122 -22.29 -6.02 18.94
CA SER A 122 -21.56 -5.88 20.20
C SER A 122 -20.39 -4.92 20.11
N GLN A 123 -19.76 -4.82 18.95
CA GLN A 123 -18.63 -3.93 18.74
C GLN A 123 -19.07 -2.48 18.47
N ARG A 124 -20.30 -2.28 18.01
CA ARG A 124 -20.78 -0.93 17.69
C ARG A 124 -20.72 0.03 18.87
N SER A 125 -20.99 -0.48 20.05
CA SER A 125 -20.96 0.34 21.26
C SER A 125 -19.57 0.46 21.85
N SER A 126 -18.57 -0.16 21.23
CA SER A 126 -17.20 -0.09 21.72
C SER A 126 -16.58 1.28 21.40
N LEU A 127 -16.13 1.96 22.43
CA LEU A 127 -15.43 3.22 22.27
C LEU A 127 -14.19 3.04 21.40
N LYS A 128 -13.51 1.90 21.54
CA LYS A 128 -12.31 1.60 20.77
C LYS A 128 -12.60 1.55 19.27
N VAL A 129 -13.72 0.94 18.87
CA VAL A 129 -14.10 0.87 17.45
C VAL A 129 -14.42 2.26 16.93
N THR A 130 -15.16 3.07 17.69
CA THR A 130 -15.51 4.42 17.32
C THR A 130 -14.24 5.26 17.12
N THR A 131 -13.29 5.16 18.03
CA THR A 131 -12.02 5.88 17.95
C THR A 131 -11.24 5.48 16.70
N PHE A 132 -11.23 4.19 16.36
CA PHE A 132 -10.55 3.70 15.17
C PHE A 132 -11.16 4.29 13.90
N VAL A 133 -12.50 4.30 13.80
CA VAL A 133 -13.19 4.87 12.65
C VAL A 133 -12.86 6.36 12.50
N ASP A 134 -12.87 7.10 13.58
CA ASP A 134 -12.55 8.52 13.56
C ASP A 134 -11.10 8.76 13.14
N PHE A 135 -10.19 7.92 13.61
CA PHE A 135 -8.78 7.98 13.19
C PHE A 135 -8.64 7.79 11.68
N LEU A 136 -9.33 6.79 11.13
CA LEU A 136 -9.27 6.53 9.69
C LEU A 136 -9.76 7.72 8.88
N ARG A 137 -10.85 8.36 9.30
CA ARG A 137 -11.37 9.55 8.62
C ARG A 137 -10.34 10.66 8.60
N GLY A 138 -9.69 10.90 9.73
CA GLY A 138 -8.66 11.91 9.81
C GLY A 138 -7.47 11.62 8.91
N ALA A 139 -7.06 10.35 8.82
CA ALA A 139 -5.92 9.95 8.01
C ALA A 139 -6.20 10.02 6.50
N LEU A 140 -7.48 9.86 6.10
CA LEU A 140 -7.88 9.81 4.70
C LEU A 140 -8.39 11.15 4.16
N ALA A 141 -8.62 12.08 5.06
CA ALA A 141 -9.18 13.39 4.69
C ALA A 141 -8.20 14.26 3.90
#